data_b4605689e1ce16bf7c80bea0167f6ad9
#
_entry.id   b4605689e1ce16bf7c80bea0167f6ad9
#
_cell.length_a   1.000
_cell.length_b   1.000
_cell.length_c   1.000
_cell.angle_alpha   90.00
_cell.angle_beta   90.00
_cell.angle_gamma   90.00
#
_symmetry.space_group_name_H-M   'P 1'
#
loop_
_entity.id
_entity.type
_entity.pdbx_description
1 polymer ?
#
loop_
_entity_poly.entity_id
_entity_poly.type
_entity_poly.pdbx_seq_one_letter_code
_entity_poly.pdbx_strand_id
1 'polypeptide(L)'
;NGSLIFGAGNEITNSYTSISGLPGGLFSTTPTSAKDLANILREATSESDGGGSTMAIGGGNKADYTQKTQITGVNNKVTGTAGNIAKLNSVSGFKNTVTNASNNIIMGNDHTVTANNTIAIGGLSSADTRSAANTTSIGYDAKVSKEGGVALGYKSNATVDKGAAGYDPATGAASTETNSTWKATSAAVSVGDVGNGITRQITSVAAGT
;
A
#
# COMPACT_ATOMS: atom_id res chain seq x y z
N ASN A 1 4.00 -4.87 23.56
CA ASN A 1 3.58 -4.65 22.19
C ASN A 1 3.80 -5.92 21.37
N GLY A 2 2.99 -6.15 20.33
CA GLY A 2 3.04 -7.34 19.47
C GLY A 2 4.04 -7.23 18.31
N SER A 3 5.06 -6.39 18.41
CA SER A 3 6.04 -6.20 17.33
C SER A 3 7.07 -7.32 17.27
N LEU A 4 7.55 -7.64 16.06
CA LEU A 4 8.56 -8.64 15.80
C LEU A 4 9.72 -8.03 15.01
N ILE A 5 10.94 -8.22 15.51
CA ILE A 5 12.18 -7.89 14.79
C ILE A 5 12.95 -9.18 14.55
N PHE A 6 13.31 -9.47 13.29
CA PHE A 6 14.16 -10.60 12.95
C PHE A 6 15.19 -10.22 11.88
N GLY A 7 16.48 -10.45 12.18
CA GLY A 7 17.60 -10.10 11.30
C GLY A 7 18.46 -8.97 11.86
N ALA A 8 19.34 -8.40 11.04
CA ALA A 8 20.36 -7.46 11.47
C ALA A 8 20.00 -6.00 11.10
N GLY A 9 20.23 -5.07 12.04
CA GLY A 9 20.08 -3.64 11.80
C GLY A 9 18.65 -3.14 11.58
N ASN A 10 17.64 -3.95 11.90
CA ASN A 10 16.25 -3.50 11.86
C ASN A 10 15.94 -2.63 13.09
N GLU A 11 15.12 -1.61 12.90
CA GLU A 11 14.69 -0.67 13.93
C GLU A 11 13.17 -0.52 13.93
N ILE A 12 12.51 -0.65 15.08
CA ILE A 12 11.11 -0.33 15.30
C ILE A 12 11.04 0.64 16.48
N THR A 13 10.58 1.87 16.23
CA THR A 13 10.44 2.93 17.24
C THR A 13 9.03 3.52 17.22
N ASN A 14 8.56 4.02 18.37
CA ASN A 14 7.27 4.71 18.52
C ASN A 14 6.04 3.95 17.93
N SER A 15 6.18 2.64 17.74
CA SER A 15 5.24 1.77 17.00
C SER A 15 4.52 0.84 17.97
N TYR A 16 3.79 1.42 18.92
CA TYR A 16 3.07 0.67 19.93
C TYR A 16 1.69 1.29 20.23
N THR A 17 0.79 0.46 20.73
CA THR A 17 -0.41 0.87 21.43
C THR A 17 -0.44 0.18 22.80
N SER A 18 -1.13 0.76 23.76
CA SER A 18 -1.32 0.12 25.04
C SER A 18 -2.16 -1.15 24.88
N ILE A 19 -1.69 -2.25 25.46
CA ILE A 19 -2.44 -3.50 25.57
C ILE A 19 -3.14 -3.51 26.92
N SER A 20 -4.46 -3.55 26.92
CA SER A 20 -5.30 -3.70 28.11
C SER A 20 -5.57 -5.18 28.42
N GLY A 21 -5.97 -5.49 29.66
CA GLY A 21 -6.38 -6.86 30.04
C GLY A 21 -5.23 -7.85 30.24
N LEU A 22 -3.98 -7.40 30.26
CA LEU A 22 -2.84 -8.28 30.54
C LEU A 22 -2.84 -8.78 32.00
N PRO A 23 -2.44 -10.05 32.27
CA PRO A 23 -2.29 -10.56 33.64
C PRO A 23 -1.28 -9.73 34.45
N GLY A 24 -1.61 -9.50 35.73
CA GLY A 24 -0.74 -8.75 36.65
C GLY A 24 -1.12 -7.28 36.88
N GLY A 25 -2.16 -6.75 36.20
CA GLY A 25 -2.76 -5.45 36.51
C GLY A 25 -3.74 -5.51 37.67
N LEU A 26 -4.12 -4.36 38.21
CA LEU A 26 -4.98 -4.23 39.43
C LEU A 26 -6.35 -4.93 39.30
N PHE A 27 -6.83 -5.21 38.07
CA PHE A 27 -8.12 -5.83 37.78
C PHE A 27 -7.97 -7.02 36.80
N SER A 28 -6.77 -7.61 36.69
CA SER A 28 -6.53 -8.69 35.74
C SER A 28 -6.96 -10.06 36.29
N THR A 29 -7.50 -10.89 35.42
CA THR A 29 -7.78 -12.29 35.72
C THR A 29 -6.46 -13.05 35.90
N THR A 30 -6.32 -13.78 37.02
CA THR A 30 -5.15 -14.65 37.23
C THR A 30 -5.30 -15.91 36.37
N PRO A 31 -4.37 -16.21 35.44
CA PRO A 31 -4.47 -17.43 34.65
C PRO A 31 -4.32 -18.67 35.52
N THR A 32 -5.13 -19.69 35.27
CA THR A 32 -5.14 -20.96 36.00
C THR A 32 -4.36 -22.06 35.28
N SER A 33 -4.03 -21.87 34.02
CA SER A 33 -3.27 -22.81 33.19
C SER A 33 -2.51 -22.07 32.07
N ALA A 34 -1.56 -22.76 31.43
CA ALA A 34 -0.85 -22.21 30.26
C ALA A 34 -1.80 -21.90 29.09
N LYS A 35 -2.85 -22.72 28.93
CA LYS A 35 -3.88 -22.48 27.89
C LYS A 35 -4.71 -21.25 28.23
N ASP A 36 -5.07 -21.07 29.48
CA ASP A 36 -5.81 -19.90 29.95
C ASP A 36 -4.99 -18.61 29.78
N LEU A 37 -3.71 -18.63 30.18
CA LEU A 37 -2.79 -17.53 29.90
C LEU A 37 -2.71 -17.19 28.39
N ALA A 38 -2.59 -18.21 27.54
CA ALA A 38 -2.52 -18.00 26.09
C ALA A 38 -3.81 -17.36 25.54
N ASN A 39 -4.98 -17.75 26.08
CA ASN A 39 -6.27 -17.16 25.70
C ASN A 39 -6.36 -15.69 26.13
N ILE A 40 -6.04 -15.40 27.39
CA ILE A 40 -6.04 -14.01 27.92
C ILE A 40 -5.11 -13.12 27.11
N LEU A 41 -3.89 -13.58 26.79
CA LEU A 41 -2.94 -12.83 25.98
C LEU A 41 -3.45 -12.59 24.55
N ARG A 42 -4.09 -13.60 23.95
CA ARG A 42 -4.65 -13.48 22.59
C ARG A 42 -5.81 -12.48 22.56
N GLU A 43 -6.72 -12.54 23.53
CA GLU A 43 -7.84 -11.60 23.66
C GLU A 43 -7.34 -10.17 23.89
N ALA A 44 -6.47 -9.94 24.88
CA ALA A 44 -5.90 -8.65 25.17
C ALA A 44 -5.16 -8.06 23.94
N THR A 45 -4.44 -8.87 23.21
CA THR A 45 -3.73 -8.47 21.99
C THR A 45 -4.72 -8.11 20.88
N SER A 46 -5.79 -8.90 20.70
CA SER A 46 -6.82 -8.67 19.70
C SER A 46 -7.61 -7.38 19.97
N GLU A 47 -8.06 -7.19 21.22
CA GLU A 47 -8.80 -5.99 21.65
C GLU A 47 -7.96 -4.71 21.58
N SER A 48 -6.66 -4.83 21.72
CA SER A 48 -5.70 -3.70 21.69
C SER A 48 -5.06 -3.51 20.30
N ASP A 49 -5.69 -3.99 19.25
CA ASP A 49 -5.16 -3.89 17.86
C ASP A 49 -3.72 -4.45 17.72
N GLY A 50 -3.41 -5.50 18.48
CA GLY A 50 -2.08 -6.13 18.46
C GLY A 50 -0.98 -5.34 19.20
N GLY A 51 -1.34 -4.33 19.97
CA GLY A 51 -0.35 -3.50 20.69
C GLY A 51 0.64 -2.77 19.78
N GLY A 52 0.20 -2.40 18.57
CA GLY A 52 1.02 -1.80 17.53
C GLY A 52 1.41 -2.78 16.41
N SER A 53 1.70 -4.04 16.72
CA SER A 53 1.91 -5.15 15.77
C SER A 53 2.69 -4.78 14.50
N THR A 54 3.88 -4.24 14.66
CA THR A 54 4.79 -3.98 13.55
C THR A 54 5.80 -5.11 13.43
N MET A 55 6.01 -5.61 12.22
CA MET A 55 6.97 -6.66 11.91
C MET A 55 8.06 -6.14 10.98
N ALA A 56 9.33 -6.36 11.33
CA ALA A 56 10.49 -6.06 10.49
C ALA A 56 11.38 -7.28 10.38
N ILE A 57 11.46 -7.85 9.17
CA ILE A 57 12.26 -9.05 8.87
C ILE A 57 13.27 -8.72 7.76
N GLY A 58 14.54 -9.05 8.00
CA GLY A 58 15.61 -8.86 7.02
C GLY A 58 16.73 -7.98 7.54
N GLY A 59 17.18 -7.00 6.77
CA GLY A 59 18.34 -6.18 7.12
C GLY A 59 18.11 -4.68 6.96
N GLY A 60 18.43 -3.89 7.99
CA GLY A 60 18.41 -2.42 7.90
C GLY A 60 17.04 -1.78 7.67
N ASN A 61 15.94 -2.49 7.95
CA ASN A 61 14.62 -1.93 7.83
C ASN A 61 14.30 -0.99 9.00
N LYS A 62 13.54 0.07 8.72
CA LYS A 62 13.11 1.04 9.73
C LYS A 62 11.60 1.21 9.75
N ALA A 63 11.02 1.10 10.95
CA ALA A 63 9.63 1.44 11.24
C ALA A 63 9.59 2.48 12.36
N ASP A 64 8.91 3.60 12.14
CA ASP A 64 8.73 4.63 13.15
C ASP A 64 7.31 5.18 13.10
N TYR A 65 6.63 5.25 14.24
CA TYR A 65 5.20 5.57 14.30
C TYR A 65 4.36 4.71 13.36
N THR A 66 4.52 3.38 13.44
CA THR A 66 3.78 2.42 12.61
C THR A 66 2.86 1.54 13.45
N GLN A 67 1.79 1.03 12.86
CA GLN A 67 0.90 0.03 13.46
C GLN A 67 0.40 -0.94 12.40
N LYS A 68 0.21 -2.23 12.77
CA LYS A 68 -0.31 -3.27 11.87
C LYS A 68 0.46 -3.30 10.53
N THR A 69 1.78 -3.09 10.60
CA THR A 69 2.64 -2.89 9.44
C THR A 69 3.62 -4.03 9.33
N GLN A 70 3.82 -4.54 8.11
CA GLN A 70 4.77 -5.60 7.81
C GLN A 70 5.85 -5.05 6.88
N ILE A 71 7.12 -5.27 7.25
CA ILE A 71 8.28 -4.90 6.45
C ILE A 71 9.16 -6.13 6.29
N THR A 72 9.39 -6.55 5.06
CA THR A 72 10.24 -7.69 4.74
C THR A 72 11.26 -7.33 3.67
N GLY A 73 12.52 -7.65 3.89
CA GLY A 73 13.59 -7.38 2.94
C GLY A 73 14.68 -6.48 3.48
N VAL A 74 15.23 -5.59 2.66
CA VAL A 74 16.44 -4.84 3.02
C VAL A 74 16.26 -3.34 2.75
N ASN A 75 16.67 -2.52 3.75
CA ASN A 75 16.65 -1.05 3.67
C ASN A 75 15.28 -0.45 3.35
N ASN A 76 14.18 -1.09 3.73
CA ASN A 76 12.86 -0.52 3.62
C ASN A 76 12.58 0.41 4.80
N LYS A 77 11.82 1.47 4.56
CA LYS A 77 11.49 2.47 5.59
C LYS A 77 9.99 2.77 5.57
N VAL A 78 9.33 2.62 6.72
CA VAL A 78 7.93 3.03 6.91
C VAL A 78 7.88 3.98 8.09
N THR A 79 7.46 5.22 7.87
CA THR A 79 7.45 6.25 8.91
C THR A 79 6.16 7.04 8.91
N GLY A 80 5.60 7.17 10.09
CA GLY A 80 4.52 8.10 10.40
C GLY A 80 5.02 9.23 11.31
N THR A 81 4.09 9.84 12.02
CA THR A 81 4.30 10.79 13.10
C THR A 81 3.33 10.51 14.24
N ALA A 82 3.52 11.12 15.42
CA ALA A 82 2.59 10.98 16.54
C ALA A 82 1.13 11.39 16.17
N GLY A 83 0.96 12.36 15.27
CA GLY A 83 -0.35 12.81 14.80
C GLY A 83 -0.86 12.07 13.54
N ASN A 84 -0.03 11.30 12.87
CA ASN A 84 -0.38 10.55 11.66
C ASN A 84 0.40 9.22 11.62
N ILE A 85 -0.11 8.23 12.30
CA ILE A 85 0.49 6.90 12.37
C ILE A 85 0.36 6.21 11.01
N ALA A 86 1.46 5.67 10.49
CA ALA A 86 1.46 4.86 9.27
C ALA A 86 0.95 3.44 9.59
N LYS A 87 -0.27 3.10 9.12
CA LYS A 87 -0.96 1.86 9.49
C LYS A 87 -1.20 0.96 8.29
N LEU A 88 -1.31 -0.36 8.56
CA LEU A 88 -1.78 -1.33 7.57
C LEU A 88 -0.94 -1.33 6.28
N ASN A 89 0.37 -1.14 6.42
CA ASN A 89 1.27 -1.21 5.28
C ASN A 89 1.91 -2.60 5.18
N SER A 90 1.97 -3.15 3.98
CA SER A 90 2.74 -4.35 3.64
C SER A 90 3.83 -3.96 2.65
N VAL A 91 5.08 -3.95 3.10
CA VAL A 91 6.23 -3.51 2.31
C VAL A 91 7.23 -4.65 2.20
N SER A 92 7.52 -5.07 0.99
CA SER A 92 8.43 -6.17 0.70
C SER A 92 9.42 -5.80 -0.42
N GLY A 93 10.70 -6.06 -0.19
CA GLY A 93 11.74 -5.86 -1.18
C GLY A 93 12.90 -4.99 -0.72
N PHE A 94 13.32 -4.04 -1.55
CA PHE A 94 14.56 -3.30 -1.34
C PHE A 94 14.39 -1.79 -1.51
N LYS A 95 14.85 -1.01 -0.53
CA LYS A 95 14.84 0.47 -0.56
C LYS A 95 13.48 1.12 -0.81
N ASN A 96 12.40 0.48 -0.38
CA ASN A 96 11.09 1.10 -0.44
C ASN A 96 10.90 2.05 0.75
N THR A 97 10.24 3.18 0.51
CA THR A 97 9.93 4.19 1.54
C THR A 97 8.45 4.50 1.54
N VAL A 98 7.81 4.42 2.70
CA VAL A 98 6.42 4.87 2.92
C VAL A 98 6.44 5.93 4.01
N THR A 99 5.89 7.11 3.74
CA THR A 99 5.91 8.23 4.68
C THR A 99 4.51 8.80 4.88
N ASN A 100 4.06 8.85 6.14
CA ASN A 100 2.76 9.41 6.55
C ASN A 100 1.56 8.82 5.78
N ALA A 101 1.66 7.56 5.36
CA ALA A 101 0.68 6.90 4.49
C ALA A 101 0.30 5.52 5.01
N SER A 102 -0.93 5.09 4.71
CA SER A 102 -1.55 3.89 5.25
C SER A 102 -2.26 3.07 4.17
N ASN A 103 -2.54 1.80 4.48
CA ASN A 103 -3.24 0.86 3.60
C ASN A 103 -2.50 0.59 2.27
N ASN A 104 -1.18 0.47 2.31
CA ASN A 104 -0.38 0.28 1.10
C ASN A 104 0.14 -1.15 0.99
N ILE A 105 0.20 -1.68 -0.23
CA ILE A 105 0.87 -2.92 -0.60
C ILE A 105 1.99 -2.57 -1.58
N ILE A 106 3.24 -2.67 -1.13
CA ILE A 106 4.42 -2.32 -1.90
C ILE A 106 5.32 -3.54 -2.00
N MET A 107 5.55 -4.02 -3.21
CA MET A 107 6.40 -5.18 -3.47
C MET A 107 7.35 -4.89 -4.63
N GLY A 108 8.62 -4.73 -4.34
CA GLY A 108 9.63 -4.42 -5.35
C GLY A 108 10.78 -3.59 -4.80
N ASN A 109 11.28 -2.65 -5.57
CA ASN A 109 12.39 -1.81 -5.15
C ASN A 109 12.20 -0.33 -5.53
N ASP A 110 12.82 0.55 -4.75
CA ASP A 110 12.93 1.99 -4.98
C ASP A 110 11.60 2.77 -5.04
N HIS A 111 10.52 2.19 -4.50
CA HIS A 111 9.25 2.91 -4.36
C HIS A 111 9.32 3.93 -3.23
N THR A 112 8.87 5.15 -3.49
CA THR A 112 8.56 6.17 -2.48
C THR A 112 7.06 6.44 -2.50
N VAL A 113 6.37 6.23 -1.38
CA VAL A 113 4.91 6.34 -1.27
C VAL A 113 4.56 7.34 -0.17
N THR A 114 3.79 8.35 -0.55
CA THR A 114 3.29 9.39 0.38
C THR A 114 1.76 9.48 0.39
N ALA A 115 1.09 8.57 -0.33
CA ALA A 115 -0.36 8.51 -0.44
C ALA A 115 -0.93 7.22 0.13
N ASN A 116 -2.18 7.25 0.55
CA ASN A 116 -2.89 6.09 1.08
C ASN A 116 -3.47 5.20 -0.03
N ASN A 117 -3.74 3.94 0.32
CA ASN A 117 -4.44 2.98 -0.54
C ASN A 117 -3.71 2.75 -1.87
N THR A 118 -2.39 2.60 -1.82
CA THR A 118 -1.55 2.36 -2.99
C THR A 118 -1.17 0.89 -3.09
N ILE A 119 -1.40 0.29 -4.25
CA ILE A 119 -0.86 -1.01 -4.63
C ILE A 119 0.23 -0.77 -5.67
N ALA A 120 1.49 -1.13 -5.34
CA ALA A 120 2.62 -1.03 -6.24
C ALA A 120 3.41 -2.35 -6.22
N ILE A 121 3.31 -3.12 -7.29
CA ILE A 121 3.95 -4.42 -7.43
C ILE A 121 4.85 -4.41 -8.67
N GLY A 122 6.14 -4.62 -8.45
CA GLY A 122 7.20 -4.55 -9.46
C GLY A 122 8.30 -3.61 -9.03
N GLY A 123 9.48 -3.76 -9.62
CA GLY A 123 10.61 -2.85 -9.35
C GLY A 123 10.55 -1.59 -10.19
N LEU A 124 11.36 -0.62 -9.83
CA LEU A 124 11.58 0.61 -10.59
C LEU A 124 13.01 0.67 -11.11
N SER A 125 13.22 1.20 -12.33
CA SER A 125 14.54 1.49 -12.88
C SER A 125 15.19 2.73 -12.23
N SER A 126 14.36 3.58 -11.65
CA SER A 126 14.76 4.76 -10.86
C SER A 126 13.70 5.05 -9.81
N ALA A 127 14.12 5.60 -8.67
CA ALA A 127 13.19 5.99 -7.61
C ALA A 127 12.07 6.90 -8.15
N ASP A 128 10.84 6.61 -7.75
CA ASP A 128 9.64 7.35 -8.15
C ASP A 128 8.74 7.57 -6.93
N THR A 129 8.16 8.77 -6.84
CA THR A 129 7.28 9.15 -5.74
C THR A 129 5.82 9.01 -6.13
N ARG A 130 5.09 8.18 -5.38
CA ARG A 130 3.67 7.92 -5.54
C ARG A 130 2.89 8.77 -4.56
N SER A 131 2.39 9.89 -5.05
CA SER A 131 1.61 10.89 -4.27
C SER A 131 0.12 10.87 -4.55
N ALA A 132 -0.34 10.12 -5.56
CA ALA A 132 -1.75 9.92 -5.86
C ALA A 132 -2.30 8.75 -5.04
N ALA A 133 -3.41 8.98 -4.34
CA ALA A 133 -4.08 7.96 -3.54
C ALA A 133 -4.96 7.02 -4.37
N ASN A 134 -5.36 5.90 -3.76
CA ASN A 134 -6.29 4.95 -4.37
C ASN A 134 -5.77 4.36 -5.71
N THR A 135 -4.46 4.14 -5.83
CA THR A 135 -3.84 3.74 -7.10
C THR A 135 -3.41 2.29 -7.11
N THR A 136 -3.41 1.70 -8.30
CA THR A 136 -2.89 0.35 -8.54
C THR A 136 -1.88 0.36 -9.68
N SER A 137 -0.64 -0.07 -9.42
CA SER A 137 0.37 -0.28 -10.44
C SER A 137 0.98 -1.67 -10.30
N ILE A 138 0.94 -2.44 -11.37
CA ILE A 138 1.47 -3.80 -11.42
C ILE A 138 2.35 -3.95 -12.67
N GLY A 139 3.65 -4.14 -12.46
CA GLY A 139 4.64 -4.28 -13.52
C GLY A 139 5.91 -3.49 -13.23
N TYR A 140 7.03 -3.90 -13.83
CA TYR A 140 8.29 -3.16 -13.74
C TYR A 140 8.14 -1.79 -14.40
N ASP A 141 8.55 -0.73 -13.70
CA ASP A 141 8.36 0.68 -14.10
C ASP A 141 6.90 1.10 -14.35
N ALA A 142 5.90 0.37 -13.87
CA ALA A 142 4.51 0.79 -13.95
C ALA A 142 4.24 1.98 -13.02
N LYS A 143 3.61 3.05 -13.53
CA LYS A 143 3.41 4.32 -12.80
C LYS A 143 1.97 4.81 -12.89
N VAL A 144 1.51 5.46 -11.83
CA VAL A 144 0.19 6.10 -11.75
C VAL A 144 0.34 7.48 -11.14
N SER A 145 -0.09 8.51 -11.86
CA SER A 145 -0.03 9.90 -11.40
C SER A 145 -1.38 10.51 -11.06
N LYS A 146 -2.48 9.77 -11.24
CA LYS A 146 -3.85 10.25 -11.01
C LYS A 146 -4.55 9.40 -9.96
N GLU A 147 -5.26 10.05 -9.05
CA GLU A 147 -6.04 9.39 -8.02
C GLU A 147 -7.06 8.41 -8.62
N GLY A 148 -7.11 7.19 -8.09
CA GLY A 148 -7.97 6.12 -8.60
C GLY A 148 -7.50 5.50 -9.91
N GLY A 149 -6.32 5.85 -10.41
CA GLY A 149 -5.77 5.31 -11.65
C GLY A 149 -5.17 3.92 -11.50
N VAL A 150 -5.10 3.19 -12.61
CA VAL A 150 -4.57 1.83 -12.69
C VAL A 150 -3.57 1.72 -13.83
N ALA A 151 -2.36 1.20 -13.57
CA ALA A 151 -1.34 0.90 -14.57
C ALA A 151 -1.00 -0.60 -14.54
N LEU A 152 -1.21 -1.28 -15.65
CA LEU A 152 -0.97 -2.72 -15.75
C LEU A 152 0.07 -3.04 -16.84
N GLY A 153 1.13 -3.73 -16.41
CA GLY A 153 2.20 -4.20 -17.28
C GLY A 153 3.46 -3.32 -17.27
N TYR A 154 4.54 -3.88 -17.81
CA TYR A 154 5.85 -3.24 -17.93
C TYR A 154 5.75 -1.84 -18.53
N LYS A 155 6.27 -0.84 -17.81
CA LYS A 155 6.29 0.58 -18.19
C LYS A 155 4.92 1.19 -18.53
N SER A 156 3.83 0.63 -18.05
CA SER A 156 2.52 1.26 -18.20
C SER A 156 2.45 2.53 -17.38
N ASN A 157 1.83 3.59 -17.91
CA ASN A 157 1.76 4.90 -17.27
C ASN A 157 0.33 5.46 -17.30
N ALA A 158 -0.32 5.50 -16.14
CA ALA A 158 -1.69 6.00 -16.01
C ALA A 158 -1.67 7.50 -15.65
N THR A 159 -1.85 8.34 -16.66
CA THR A 159 -1.79 9.80 -16.55
C THR A 159 -3.11 10.51 -16.85
N VAL A 160 -4.12 9.77 -17.33
CA VAL A 160 -5.43 10.33 -17.71
C VAL A 160 -6.35 10.36 -16.48
N ASP A 161 -6.81 11.54 -16.12
CA ASP A 161 -7.71 11.76 -15.00
C ASP A 161 -9.18 11.46 -15.36
N LYS A 162 -10.03 11.36 -14.33
CA LYS A 162 -11.48 11.30 -14.49
C LYS A 162 -11.98 12.49 -15.30
N GLY A 163 -13.09 12.31 -16.01
CA GLY A 163 -13.74 13.37 -16.79
C GLY A 163 -13.11 13.64 -18.15
N ALA A 164 -12.05 12.92 -18.54
CA ALA A 164 -11.56 12.95 -19.91
C ALA A 164 -12.62 12.39 -20.84
N ALA A 165 -12.88 13.08 -21.96
CA ALA A 165 -13.86 12.64 -22.96
C ALA A 165 -13.37 11.40 -23.69
N GLY A 166 -14.24 10.40 -23.83
CA GLY A 166 -13.99 9.23 -24.65
C GLY A 166 -13.94 9.56 -26.15
N TYR A 167 -13.25 8.73 -26.92
CA TYR A 167 -13.23 8.83 -28.39
C TYR A 167 -14.58 8.37 -28.96
N ASP A 168 -15.18 9.20 -29.81
CA ASP A 168 -16.40 8.86 -30.53
C ASP A 168 -16.08 8.44 -31.97
N PRO A 169 -16.23 7.15 -32.32
CA PRO A 169 -15.92 6.67 -33.65
C PRO A 169 -16.86 7.21 -34.73
N ALA A 170 -18.07 7.66 -34.36
CA ALA A 170 -19.01 8.23 -35.32
C ALA A 170 -18.59 9.61 -35.82
N THR A 171 -17.93 10.38 -34.97
CA THR A 171 -17.42 11.72 -35.30
C THR A 171 -15.94 11.75 -35.60
N GLY A 172 -15.20 10.69 -35.25
CA GLY A 172 -13.74 10.62 -35.36
C GLY A 172 -13.00 11.55 -34.39
N ALA A 173 -13.63 12.00 -33.31
CA ALA A 173 -13.10 12.97 -32.36
C ALA A 173 -13.48 12.60 -30.92
N ALA A 174 -13.05 13.41 -29.95
CA ALA A 174 -13.51 13.28 -28.58
C ALA A 174 -15.02 13.60 -28.50
N SER A 175 -15.78 12.80 -27.75
CA SER A 175 -17.21 12.99 -27.56
C SER A 175 -17.51 14.32 -26.86
N THR A 176 -18.57 15.00 -27.27
CA THR A 176 -19.12 16.19 -26.63
C THR A 176 -20.11 15.87 -25.51
N GLU A 177 -20.51 14.59 -25.39
CA GLU A 177 -21.43 14.11 -24.36
C GLU A 177 -20.80 14.21 -22.97
N THR A 178 -21.63 14.48 -21.95
CA THR A 178 -21.17 14.72 -20.58
C THR A 178 -21.51 13.61 -19.58
N ASN A 179 -22.28 12.61 -20.01
CA ASN A 179 -22.68 11.48 -19.17
C ASN A 179 -21.50 10.52 -18.90
N SER A 180 -21.66 9.60 -17.95
CA SER A 180 -20.61 8.68 -17.52
C SER A 180 -20.21 7.62 -18.55
N THR A 181 -20.98 7.45 -19.62
CA THR A 181 -20.60 6.59 -20.75
C THR A 181 -19.42 7.17 -21.53
N TRP A 182 -19.40 8.49 -21.69
CA TRP A 182 -18.40 9.21 -22.47
C TRP A 182 -17.34 9.91 -21.62
N LYS A 183 -17.64 10.19 -20.33
CA LYS A 183 -16.69 10.77 -19.38
C LYS A 183 -16.58 9.89 -18.14
N ALA A 184 -15.49 9.18 -18.01
CA ALA A 184 -15.26 8.28 -16.89
C ALA A 184 -15.27 9.04 -15.55
N THR A 185 -15.87 8.44 -14.52
CA THR A 185 -15.95 9.00 -13.16
C THR A 185 -14.70 8.72 -12.32
N SER A 186 -13.83 7.82 -12.77
CA SER A 186 -12.52 7.52 -12.17
C SER A 186 -11.40 7.71 -13.18
N ALA A 187 -10.18 7.81 -12.73
CA ALA A 187 -9.02 7.88 -13.60
C ALA A 187 -8.85 6.59 -14.41
N ALA A 188 -8.11 6.67 -15.50
CA ALA A 188 -8.03 5.62 -16.49
C ALA A 188 -7.27 4.37 -15.99
N VAL A 189 -7.62 3.23 -16.59
CA VAL A 189 -6.78 2.03 -16.62
C VAL A 189 -5.85 2.14 -17.83
N SER A 190 -4.53 2.20 -17.59
CA SER A 190 -3.52 2.22 -18.64
C SER A 190 -2.81 0.89 -18.75
N VAL A 191 -2.72 0.37 -19.98
CA VAL A 191 -1.95 -0.83 -20.30
C VAL A 191 -0.69 -0.50 -21.10
N GLY A 192 -0.32 0.78 -21.20
CA GLY A 192 0.84 1.25 -21.97
C GLY A 192 1.27 2.65 -21.55
N ASP A 193 2.16 3.22 -22.36
CA ASP A 193 2.62 4.62 -22.28
C ASP A 193 2.82 5.14 -23.69
N VAL A 194 1.81 5.81 -24.22
CA VAL A 194 1.82 6.33 -25.59
C VAL A 194 2.94 7.35 -25.79
N GLY A 195 3.23 8.16 -24.77
CA GLY A 195 4.32 9.15 -24.82
C GLY A 195 5.70 8.54 -25.03
N ASN A 196 5.89 7.30 -24.58
CA ASN A 196 7.11 6.51 -24.75
C ASN A 196 6.97 5.37 -25.79
N GLY A 197 5.94 5.41 -26.64
CA GLY A 197 5.73 4.44 -27.71
C GLY A 197 5.33 3.03 -27.25
N ILE A 198 4.82 2.89 -26.03
CA ILE A 198 4.40 1.60 -25.49
C ILE A 198 2.88 1.46 -25.62
N THR A 199 2.45 0.56 -26.49
CA THR A 199 1.03 0.22 -26.69
C THR A 199 0.81 -1.28 -26.51
N ARG A 200 -0.43 -1.70 -26.16
CA ARG A 200 -0.83 -3.11 -26.05
C ARG A 200 -2.20 -3.33 -26.63
N GLN A 201 -2.38 -4.50 -27.20
CA GLN A 201 -3.71 -5.00 -27.56
C GLN A 201 -4.32 -5.71 -26.34
N ILE A 202 -5.63 -5.57 -26.18
CA ILE A 202 -6.40 -6.35 -25.22
C ILE A 202 -7.11 -7.45 -26.02
N THR A 203 -6.75 -8.71 -25.76
CA THR A 203 -7.29 -9.90 -26.47
C THR A 203 -8.22 -10.68 -25.58
N SER A 204 -9.06 -11.54 -26.16
CA SER A 204 -9.98 -12.44 -25.43
C SER A 204 -11.00 -11.66 -24.60
N VAL A 205 -11.41 -10.49 -25.03
CA VAL A 205 -12.45 -9.68 -24.40
C VAL A 205 -13.79 -10.07 -24.99
N ALA A 206 -14.74 -10.50 -24.11
CA ALA A 206 -16.12 -10.72 -24.50
C ALA A 206 -16.81 -9.38 -24.79
N ALA A 207 -17.98 -9.44 -25.44
CA ALA A 207 -18.81 -8.25 -25.59
C ALA A 207 -19.14 -7.64 -24.22
N GLY A 208 -19.15 -6.31 -24.15
CA GLY A 208 -19.54 -5.59 -22.93
C GLY A 208 -20.98 -5.88 -22.53
N THR A 209 -21.27 -5.78 -21.24
CA THR A 209 -22.62 -5.92 -20.67
C THR A 209 -23.28 -4.55 -20.51
#